data_ba63c5fba648da5799f44a3f9c95528f
#
_entry.id   ba63c5fba648da5799f44a3f9c95528f
#
_cell.length_a   1.000
_cell.length_b   1.000
_cell.length_c   1.000
_cell.angle_alpha   90.00
_cell.angle_beta   90.00
_cell.angle_gamma   90.00
#
_symmetry.space_group_name_H-M   'P 1'
#
loop_
_entity.id
_entity.type
_entity.pdbx_description
1 polymer ?
#
loop_
_entity_poly.entity_id
_entity_poly.type
_entity_poly.pdbx_seq_one_letter_code
_entity_poly.pdbx_strand_id
1 'polypeptide(L)'
;MAHKFAQIAFTQTVRQVQETLGSRSGYAAMDSGPDHNNLLSEREKAFIEARDSFYMASVGETGWPYLQHRGGPVGFMKVLDQSTLGFADYSGNRQYVTAGNVLGNNRVALFFMDYTNRTRLKLLGRMELVDPGESKNMALLEDDAYRARVERGMIIHVEAFDWNCPQHITPRYSQYEVDKLIEAEREKSRDLGSRGEQLGQPNISKIGDGELELVITGVRRLAENIRAYELRSPSGESLPEINPGAHIEVPVVVGGKNDVRRYSIASNPNRRDIYEIAVLREPDGRGGSEWIHKNYQLGSVLGTSWPINYFDIQTDNNPAVLIAGGIGITPIKSMAQALQDRGVDFELHYAGKSASTMAYLDRLERAFGSKMTSYIGDLSQRMDLERVLMRAPRNAQVYVCGPGKLMNGVLKAADRLRINRERVRFERFDTQVEAGAKPVEVTLARSDMVVQVTQEQTLLDAILEAGVEIPNSCRVGQCKSCAVKVLTGEPEHKDEALTPFERDSERLMCPCVSRAKGTSLILDI
;
A
#
# COMPACT_ATOMS: atom_id res chain seq x y z
N MET A 1 -1.92 2.87 -49.16
CA MET A 1 -1.54 1.77 -48.29
C MET A 1 -1.03 2.37 -46.99
N ALA A 2 -1.37 1.85 -45.88
CA ALA A 2 -1.37 2.56 -44.61
C ALA A 2 -0.88 1.65 -43.50
N HIS A 3 -0.78 2.18 -42.31
CA HIS A 3 -0.50 1.43 -41.08
C HIS A 3 -1.42 0.20 -40.98
N LYS A 4 -0.87 -1.01 -41.15
CA LYS A 4 -1.67 -2.25 -41.24
C LYS A 4 -2.62 -2.47 -40.07
N PHE A 5 -2.18 -2.19 -38.87
CA PHE A 5 -3.05 -2.28 -37.68
C PHE A 5 -4.26 -1.33 -37.79
N ALA A 6 -4.06 -0.10 -38.29
CA ALA A 6 -5.15 0.84 -38.46
C ALA A 6 -6.13 0.40 -39.56
N GLN A 7 -5.65 -0.23 -40.64
CA GLN A 7 -6.51 -0.79 -41.69
C GLN A 7 -7.47 -1.86 -41.12
N ILE A 8 -7.00 -2.70 -40.19
CA ILE A 8 -7.80 -3.75 -39.58
C ILE A 8 -8.69 -3.18 -38.47
N ALA A 9 -8.15 -2.34 -37.58
CA ALA A 9 -8.83 -1.90 -36.37
C ALA A 9 -9.75 -0.67 -36.55
N PHE A 10 -9.46 0.22 -37.52
CA PHE A 10 -10.26 1.42 -37.76
C PHE A 10 -11.38 1.15 -38.77
N THR A 11 -12.37 0.39 -38.36
CA THR A 11 -13.59 0.14 -39.12
C THR A 11 -14.36 1.44 -39.34
N GLN A 12 -15.37 1.41 -40.22
CA GLN A 12 -16.22 2.57 -40.48
C GLN A 12 -16.82 3.14 -39.18
N THR A 13 -17.32 2.29 -38.31
CA THR A 13 -17.89 2.70 -37.02
C THR A 13 -16.84 3.33 -36.11
N VAL A 14 -15.63 2.77 -36.05
CA VAL A 14 -14.52 3.35 -35.26
C VAL A 14 -14.16 4.73 -35.79
N ARG A 15 -14.09 4.92 -37.08
CA ARG A 15 -13.81 6.23 -37.71
C ARG A 15 -14.90 7.25 -37.39
N GLN A 16 -16.16 6.88 -37.44
CA GLN A 16 -17.29 7.75 -37.03
C GLN A 16 -17.15 8.21 -35.57
N VAL A 17 -16.78 7.31 -34.66
CA VAL A 17 -16.53 7.66 -33.25
C VAL A 17 -15.35 8.61 -33.12
N GLN A 18 -14.26 8.36 -33.85
CA GLN A 18 -13.09 9.26 -33.89
C GLN A 18 -13.45 10.67 -34.39
N GLU A 19 -14.32 10.78 -35.40
CA GLU A 19 -14.84 12.05 -35.91
C GLU A 19 -15.68 12.75 -34.85
N THR A 20 -16.64 12.05 -34.26
CA THR A 20 -17.54 12.59 -33.22
C THR A 20 -16.78 13.11 -32.01
N LEU A 21 -15.70 12.41 -31.59
CA LEU A 21 -14.87 12.78 -30.43
C LEU A 21 -13.67 13.66 -30.81
N GLY A 22 -13.54 14.06 -32.08
CA GLY A 22 -12.53 15.02 -32.53
C GLY A 22 -11.11 14.47 -32.66
N SER A 23 -10.91 13.15 -32.56
CA SER A 23 -9.56 12.54 -32.63
C SER A 23 -9.14 12.11 -34.05
N ARG A 24 -10.06 12.12 -35.04
CA ARG A 24 -9.83 11.60 -36.38
C ARG A 24 -8.67 12.26 -37.13
N SER A 25 -8.51 13.58 -37.00
CA SER A 25 -7.42 14.31 -37.65
C SER A 25 -6.03 13.83 -37.22
N GLY A 26 -5.87 13.44 -35.97
CA GLY A 26 -4.61 12.90 -35.44
C GLY A 26 -4.25 11.51 -36.00
N TYR A 27 -5.24 10.75 -36.46
CA TYR A 27 -5.05 9.41 -37.02
C TYR A 27 -5.15 9.36 -38.57
N ALA A 28 -5.51 10.44 -39.22
CA ALA A 28 -5.67 10.47 -40.68
C ALA A 28 -4.41 10.08 -41.44
N ALA A 29 -3.24 10.43 -40.94
CA ALA A 29 -1.95 10.06 -41.51
C ALA A 29 -1.72 8.54 -41.56
N MET A 30 -2.38 7.76 -40.72
CA MET A 30 -2.28 6.29 -40.71
C MET A 30 -3.06 5.63 -41.86
N ASP A 31 -3.90 6.36 -42.59
CA ASP A 31 -4.67 5.83 -43.72
C ASP A 31 -3.91 5.82 -45.02
N SER A 32 -2.80 6.53 -45.10
CA SER A 32 -2.03 6.75 -46.35
C SER A 32 -0.54 6.48 -46.14
N GLY A 33 0.15 6.13 -47.21
CA GLY A 33 1.59 5.85 -47.17
C GLY A 33 1.92 4.37 -47.49
N PRO A 34 3.21 3.95 -47.43
CA PRO A 34 3.59 2.56 -47.63
C PRO A 34 3.09 1.70 -46.47
N ASP A 35 2.86 0.42 -46.73
CA ASP A 35 2.49 -0.55 -45.69
C ASP A 35 3.62 -0.66 -44.64
N HIS A 36 3.25 -0.57 -43.39
CA HIS A 36 4.16 -0.71 -42.26
C HIS A 36 3.43 -1.32 -41.06
N ASN A 37 4.18 -1.73 -40.04
CA ASN A 37 3.68 -2.43 -38.86
C ASN A 37 3.02 -3.80 -39.17
N ASN A 38 3.57 -4.52 -40.15
CA ASN A 38 3.20 -5.88 -40.52
C ASN A 38 4.41 -6.85 -40.54
N LEU A 39 5.62 -6.33 -40.55
CA LEU A 39 6.85 -7.11 -40.47
C LEU A 39 7.62 -6.73 -39.21
N LEU A 40 7.94 -7.72 -38.41
CA LEU A 40 8.68 -7.55 -37.18
C LEU A 40 10.14 -7.20 -37.48
N SER A 41 10.63 -6.14 -36.86
CA SER A 41 12.04 -5.77 -36.88
C SER A 41 12.77 -6.39 -35.67
N GLU A 42 14.07 -6.16 -35.57
CA GLU A 42 14.85 -6.56 -34.38
C GLU A 42 14.35 -5.91 -33.08
N ARG A 43 13.69 -4.76 -33.16
CA ARG A 43 13.07 -4.10 -32.02
C ARG A 43 11.89 -4.90 -31.48
N GLU A 44 10.96 -5.30 -32.35
CA GLU A 44 9.80 -6.11 -31.97
C GLU A 44 10.26 -7.49 -31.49
N LYS A 45 11.22 -8.11 -32.17
CA LYS A 45 11.82 -9.39 -31.79
C LYS A 45 12.41 -9.32 -30.37
N ALA A 46 13.32 -8.40 -30.12
CA ALA A 46 13.94 -8.25 -28.81
C ALA A 46 12.90 -7.97 -27.71
N PHE A 47 11.86 -7.19 -28.02
CA PHE A 47 10.79 -6.91 -27.07
C PHE A 47 9.96 -8.17 -26.74
N ILE A 48 9.57 -8.96 -27.75
CA ILE A 48 8.74 -10.17 -27.59
C ILE A 48 9.54 -11.25 -26.84
N GLU A 49 10.77 -11.52 -27.26
CA GLU A 49 11.62 -12.56 -26.69
C GLU A 49 12.10 -12.25 -25.25
N ALA A 50 12.02 -10.99 -24.83
CA ALA A 50 12.29 -10.60 -23.45
C ALA A 50 11.10 -10.81 -22.49
N ARG A 51 9.97 -11.31 -22.95
CA ARG A 51 8.77 -11.53 -22.13
C ARG A 51 8.71 -12.97 -21.61
N ASP A 52 8.18 -13.09 -20.39
CA ASP A 52 7.84 -14.38 -19.75
C ASP A 52 6.34 -14.67 -19.83
N SER A 53 5.56 -13.74 -20.35
CA SER A 53 4.11 -13.83 -20.41
C SER A 53 3.49 -12.86 -21.42
N PHE A 54 2.30 -13.19 -21.88
CA PHE A 54 1.45 -12.32 -22.72
C PHE A 54 -0.03 -12.68 -22.54
N TYR A 55 -0.91 -11.80 -22.99
CA TYR A 55 -2.34 -12.06 -23.07
C TYR A 55 -2.73 -12.34 -24.51
N MET A 56 -3.63 -13.32 -24.71
CA MET A 56 -4.10 -13.70 -26.02
C MET A 56 -5.62 -13.80 -26.04
N ALA A 57 -6.23 -13.14 -27.02
CA ALA A 57 -7.66 -13.24 -27.29
C ALA A 57 -7.92 -14.09 -28.53
N SER A 58 -8.99 -14.88 -28.48
CA SER A 58 -9.58 -15.63 -29.60
C SER A 58 -11.11 -15.48 -29.55
N VAL A 59 -11.82 -15.84 -30.62
CA VAL A 59 -13.27 -15.68 -30.70
C VAL A 59 -13.90 -17.05 -30.96
N GLY A 60 -14.80 -17.48 -30.10
CA GLY A 60 -15.54 -18.71 -30.26
C GLY A 60 -16.69 -18.62 -31.28
N GLU A 61 -17.30 -19.75 -31.63
CA GLU A 61 -18.41 -19.86 -32.57
C GLU A 61 -19.63 -19.01 -32.16
N THR A 62 -19.81 -18.77 -30.88
CA THR A 62 -20.86 -17.91 -30.33
C THR A 62 -20.62 -16.43 -30.49
N GLY A 63 -19.44 -16.03 -31.03
CA GLY A 63 -19.01 -14.64 -31.19
C GLY A 63 -18.44 -13.97 -29.94
N TRP A 64 -18.45 -14.66 -28.80
CA TRP A 64 -17.83 -14.11 -27.60
C TRP A 64 -16.30 -14.11 -27.67
N PRO A 65 -15.63 -13.00 -27.33
CA PRO A 65 -14.19 -12.99 -27.20
C PRO A 65 -13.77 -13.74 -25.93
N TYR A 66 -12.75 -14.55 -26.06
CA TYR A 66 -12.11 -15.28 -24.96
C TYR A 66 -10.69 -14.76 -24.78
N LEU A 67 -10.33 -14.36 -23.56
CA LEU A 67 -9.00 -13.85 -23.22
C LEU A 67 -8.30 -14.81 -22.25
N GLN A 68 -7.05 -15.15 -22.53
CA GLN A 68 -6.23 -16.03 -21.71
C GLN A 68 -4.85 -15.44 -21.49
N HIS A 69 -4.32 -15.56 -20.27
CA HIS A 69 -2.92 -15.34 -19.95
C HIS A 69 -2.11 -16.57 -20.38
N ARG A 70 -0.99 -16.35 -21.06
CA ARG A 70 0.02 -17.34 -21.43
C ARG A 70 1.35 -16.96 -20.78
N GLY A 71 2.04 -17.93 -20.16
CA GLY A 71 3.31 -17.72 -19.50
C GLY A 71 4.25 -18.90 -19.68
N GLY A 72 5.53 -18.64 -19.57
CA GLY A 72 6.62 -19.60 -19.67
C GLY A 72 7.95 -18.97 -19.21
N PRO A 73 9.08 -19.61 -19.45
CA PRO A 73 10.39 -18.99 -19.24
C PRO A 73 10.55 -17.75 -20.15
N VAL A 74 11.41 -16.82 -19.75
CA VAL A 74 11.74 -15.66 -20.62
C VAL A 74 12.16 -16.17 -22.01
N GLY A 75 11.55 -15.64 -23.05
CA GLY A 75 11.81 -16.06 -24.43
C GLY A 75 11.07 -17.32 -24.87
N PHE A 76 10.07 -17.80 -24.13
CA PHE A 76 9.25 -18.95 -24.57
C PHE A 76 8.44 -18.65 -25.85
N MET A 77 8.09 -17.38 -26.09
CA MET A 77 7.60 -16.92 -27.38
C MET A 77 8.79 -16.68 -28.29
N LYS A 78 8.86 -17.39 -29.39
CA LYS A 78 9.93 -17.32 -30.39
C LYS A 78 9.48 -16.46 -31.57
N VAL A 79 10.37 -15.61 -32.08
CA VAL A 79 10.20 -14.92 -33.37
C VAL A 79 10.92 -15.75 -34.42
N LEU A 80 10.17 -16.52 -35.18
CA LEU A 80 10.71 -17.47 -36.16
C LEU A 80 11.23 -16.77 -37.43
N ASP A 81 10.52 -15.74 -37.87
CA ASP A 81 10.90 -14.81 -38.95
C ASP A 81 10.18 -13.47 -38.76
N GLN A 82 10.30 -12.57 -39.78
CA GLN A 82 9.71 -11.22 -39.73
C GLN A 82 8.17 -11.21 -39.65
N SER A 83 7.52 -12.33 -39.95
CA SER A 83 6.05 -12.43 -40.01
C SER A 83 5.49 -13.59 -39.16
N THR A 84 6.33 -14.33 -38.49
CA THR A 84 5.92 -15.58 -37.83
C THR A 84 6.44 -15.64 -36.39
N LEU A 85 5.52 -15.88 -35.47
CA LEU A 85 5.78 -16.18 -34.06
C LEU A 85 5.42 -17.64 -33.76
N GLY A 86 6.01 -18.20 -32.71
CA GLY A 86 5.61 -19.51 -32.25
C GLY A 86 5.92 -19.76 -30.77
N PHE A 87 5.15 -20.61 -30.13
CA PHE A 87 5.42 -21.05 -28.77
C PHE A 87 4.88 -22.46 -28.51
N ALA A 88 5.49 -23.14 -27.54
CA ALA A 88 5.00 -24.41 -27.04
C ALA A 88 3.80 -24.20 -26.10
N ASP A 89 2.69 -24.89 -26.33
CA ASP A 89 1.51 -24.89 -25.45
C ASP A 89 1.71 -25.89 -24.34
N TYR A 90 2.02 -25.40 -23.15
CA TYR A 90 2.27 -26.22 -21.98
C TYR A 90 0.97 -26.74 -21.37
N SER A 91 0.99 -27.96 -20.87
CA SER A 91 -0.17 -28.61 -20.23
C SER A 91 -0.64 -27.83 -19.00
N GLY A 92 -1.90 -27.40 -19.03
CA GLY A 92 -2.57 -26.64 -17.98
C GLY A 92 -3.89 -27.27 -17.53
N ASN A 93 -4.93 -26.46 -17.40
CA ASN A 93 -6.27 -26.89 -16.95
C ASN A 93 -7.05 -27.73 -17.98
N ARG A 94 -6.54 -27.88 -19.20
CA ARG A 94 -7.07 -28.72 -20.28
C ARG A 94 -8.49 -28.36 -20.74
N GLN A 95 -8.92 -27.11 -20.57
CA GLN A 95 -10.22 -26.64 -21.11
C GLN A 95 -10.20 -26.47 -22.64
N TYR A 96 -9.02 -26.29 -23.23
CA TYR A 96 -8.79 -26.21 -24.68
C TYR A 96 -9.63 -25.13 -25.42
N VAL A 97 -10.12 -24.12 -24.69
CA VAL A 97 -11.00 -23.11 -25.30
C VAL A 97 -10.34 -22.39 -26.47
N THR A 98 -9.08 -21.93 -26.28
CA THR A 98 -8.34 -21.29 -27.38
C THR A 98 -8.12 -22.24 -28.55
N ALA A 99 -7.74 -23.49 -28.30
CA ALA A 99 -7.51 -24.46 -29.36
C ALA A 99 -8.80 -24.74 -30.17
N GLY A 100 -9.93 -24.90 -29.48
CA GLY A 100 -11.24 -25.05 -30.12
C GLY A 100 -11.64 -23.81 -30.92
N ASN A 101 -11.45 -22.62 -30.37
CA ASN A 101 -11.77 -21.37 -31.08
C ASN A 101 -10.97 -21.22 -32.39
N VAL A 102 -9.66 -21.54 -32.32
CA VAL A 102 -8.74 -21.42 -33.47
C VAL A 102 -9.11 -22.36 -34.63
N LEU A 103 -9.65 -23.55 -34.34
CA LEU A 103 -10.15 -24.45 -35.38
C LEU A 103 -11.33 -23.88 -36.17
N GLY A 104 -12.19 -23.10 -35.51
CA GLY A 104 -13.33 -22.44 -36.17
C GLY A 104 -12.99 -21.06 -36.74
N ASN A 105 -12.17 -20.30 -36.01
CA ASN A 105 -11.74 -18.95 -36.40
C ASN A 105 -10.30 -18.70 -35.92
N ASN A 106 -9.38 -18.78 -36.83
CA ASN A 106 -7.94 -18.72 -36.53
C ASN A 106 -7.39 -17.31 -36.20
N ARG A 107 -8.24 -16.28 -36.15
CA ARG A 107 -7.83 -14.92 -35.79
C ARG A 107 -7.56 -14.82 -34.31
N VAL A 108 -6.41 -14.26 -33.97
CA VAL A 108 -6.00 -14.01 -32.59
C VAL A 108 -5.49 -12.59 -32.42
N ALA A 109 -5.64 -12.06 -31.23
CA ALA A 109 -5.00 -10.81 -30.82
C ALA A 109 -4.10 -11.08 -29.62
N LEU A 110 -2.85 -10.60 -29.68
CA LEU A 110 -1.87 -10.75 -28.62
C LEU A 110 -1.55 -9.38 -28.00
N PHE A 111 -1.26 -9.41 -26.71
CA PHE A 111 -0.96 -8.22 -25.95
C PHE A 111 0.24 -8.49 -25.05
N PHE A 112 1.38 -7.93 -25.41
CA PHE A 112 2.62 -8.05 -24.65
C PHE A 112 2.81 -6.82 -23.78
N MET A 113 3.24 -7.03 -22.53
CA MET A 113 3.44 -5.97 -21.54
C MET A 113 4.87 -5.96 -21.04
N ASP A 114 5.47 -4.78 -21.06
CA ASP A 114 6.64 -4.45 -20.26
C ASP A 114 6.20 -3.42 -19.20
N TYR A 115 5.89 -3.94 -18.03
CA TYR A 115 5.41 -3.08 -16.94
C TYR A 115 6.52 -2.16 -16.41
N THR A 116 7.75 -2.62 -16.39
CA THR A 116 8.93 -1.88 -15.91
C THR A 116 9.16 -0.62 -16.73
N ASN A 117 9.16 -0.78 -18.07
CA ASN A 117 9.39 0.31 -19.02
C ASN A 117 8.09 0.97 -19.49
N ARG A 118 6.93 0.58 -18.95
CA ARG A 118 5.60 1.10 -19.32
C ARG A 118 5.34 1.02 -20.83
N THR A 119 5.77 -0.08 -21.44
CA THR A 119 5.66 -0.29 -22.88
C THR A 119 4.77 -1.48 -23.15
N ARG A 120 3.99 -1.41 -24.23
CA ARG A 120 3.11 -2.51 -24.66
C ARG A 120 3.05 -2.61 -26.18
N LEU A 121 3.01 -3.86 -26.65
CA LEU A 121 2.85 -4.19 -28.04
C LEU A 121 1.55 -4.96 -28.23
N LYS A 122 0.70 -4.51 -29.15
CA LYS A 122 -0.49 -5.22 -29.63
C LYS A 122 -0.16 -5.87 -30.96
N LEU A 123 -0.61 -7.10 -31.17
CA LEU A 123 -0.39 -7.84 -32.39
C LEU A 123 -1.69 -8.54 -32.81
N LEU A 124 -2.00 -8.49 -34.10
CA LEU A 124 -3.09 -9.23 -34.71
C LEU A 124 -2.48 -10.27 -35.66
N GLY A 125 -2.99 -11.48 -35.64
CA GLY A 125 -2.48 -12.56 -36.47
C GLY A 125 -3.46 -13.71 -36.65
N ARG A 126 -3.00 -14.70 -37.40
CA ARG A 126 -3.68 -15.98 -37.60
C ARG A 126 -2.87 -17.09 -36.99
N MET A 127 -3.53 -17.92 -36.20
CA MET A 127 -2.90 -19.02 -35.51
C MET A 127 -3.20 -20.34 -36.17
N GLU A 128 -2.19 -21.22 -36.20
CA GLU A 128 -2.36 -22.62 -36.48
C GLU A 128 -1.81 -23.48 -35.32
N LEU A 129 -2.38 -24.66 -35.17
CA LEU A 129 -1.98 -25.63 -34.16
C LEU A 129 -1.05 -26.65 -34.84
N VAL A 130 0.12 -26.90 -34.22
CA VAL A 130 1.12 -27.86 -34.69
C VAL A 130 1.06 -29.11 -33.84
N ASP A 131 0.96 -30.28 -34.50
CA ASP A 131 0.92 -31.56 -33.81
C ASP A 131 2.29 -31.86 -33.14
N PRO A 132 2.33 -32.40 -31.93
CA PRO A 132 3.56 -32.82 -31.26
C PRO A 132 4.40 -33.82 -32.09
N GLY A 133 3.81 -34.56 -33.00
CA GLY A 133 4.49 -35.46 -33.94
C GLY A 133 5.29 -34.77 -35.07
N GLU A 134 5.07 -33.47 -35.29
CA GLU A 134 5.81 -32.68 -36.30
C GLU A 134 7.15 -32.17 -35.76
N SER A 135 8.13 -33.08 -35.69
CA SER A 135 9.39 -32.90 -34.97
C SER A 135 10.21 -31.66 -35.36
N LYS A 136 10.12 -31.18 -36.62
CA LYS A 136 10.89 -30.00 -37.05
C LYS A 136 10.35 -28.71 -36.48
N ASN A 137 9.04 -28.55 -36.49
CA ASN A 137 8.40 -27.33 -35.98
C ASN A 137 8.41 -27.29 -34.47
N MET A 138 8.23 -28.46 -33.82
CA MET A 138 8.27 -28.56 -32.38
C MET A 138 9.65 -28.25 -31.80
N ALA A 139 10.73 -28.73 -32.43
CA ALA A 139 12.10 -28.45 -31.99
C ALA A 139 12.47 -26.94 -31.99
N LEU A 140 11.78 -26.12 -32.79
CA LEU A 140 11.96 -24.66 -32.79
C LEU A 140 11.24 -23.96 -31.62
N LEU A 141 10.22 -24.61 -31.04
CA LEU A 141 9.33 -24.02 -30.04
C LEU A 141 9.64 -24.48 -28.62
N GLU A 142 10.22 -25.67 -28.47
CA GLU A 142 10.54 -26.23 -27.17
C GLU A 142 11.75 -25.55 -26.54
N ASP A 143 11.77 -25.55 -25.21
CA ASP A 143 12.88 -25.07 -24.39
C ASP A 143 13.36 -26.23 -23.51
N ASP A 144 14.54 -26.77 -23.81
CA ASP A 144 15.14 -27.91 -23.11
C ASP A 144 15.38 -27.64 -21.61
N ALA A 145 15.51 -26.39 -21.23
CA ALA A 145 15.69 -25.97 -19.84
C ALA A 145 14.39 -25.92 -19.04
N TYR A 146 13.23 -25.92 -19.71
CA TYR A 146 11.92 -25.80 -19.05
C TYR A 146 11.16 -27.13 -19.03
N ARG A 147 11.06 -27.77 -17.87
CA ARG A 147 10.52 -29.13 -17.69
C ARG A 147 8.98 -29.22 -17.70
N ALA A 148 8.27 -28.35 -18.38
CA ALA A 148 6.81 -28.45 -18.53
C ALA A 148 6.47 -29.40 -19.69
N ARG A 149 5.39 -30.19 -19.53
CA ARG A 149 4.89 -31.05 -20.61
C ARG A 149 4.28 -30.21 -21.72
N VAL A 150 4.81 -30.31 -22.91
CA VAL A 150 4.24 -29.70 -24.11
C VAL A 150 3.10 -30.56 -24.66
N GLU A 151 1.96 -29.94 -24.98
CA GLU A 151 0.81 -30.63 -25.59
C GLU A 151 0.76 -30.42 -27.11
N ARG A 152 1.20 -29.27 -27.59
CA ARG A 152 1.25 -28.89 -29.02
C ARG A 152 2.12 -27.67 -29.25
N GLY A 153 2.42 -27.36 -30.49
CA GLY A 153 2.93 -26.08 -30.91
C GLY A 153 1.80 -25.12 -31.33
N MET A 154 2.04 -23.84 -31.18
CA MET A 154 1.17 -22.75 -31.69
C MET A 154 2.02 -21.82 -32.55
N ILE A 155 1.69 -21.71 -33.82
CA ILE A 155 2.33 -20.80 -34.79
C ILE A 155 1.37 -19.66 -35.09
N ILE A 156 1.87 -18.44 -35.13
CA ILE A 156 1.07 -17.24 -35.37
C ILE A 156 1.68 -16.46 -36.55
N HIS A 157 0.91 -16.34 -37.61
CA HIS A 157 1.25 -15.50 -38.74
C HIS A 157 0.79 -14.08 -38.49
N VAL A 158 1.72 -13.15 -38.37
CA VAL A 158 1.48 -11.75 -38.01
C VAL A 158 0.83 -11.02 -39.19
N GLU A 159 -0.34 -10.43 -38.98
CA GLU A 159 -0.99 -9.54 -39.97
C GLU A 159 -0.67 -8.07 -39.70
N ALA A 160 -0.62 -7.67 -38.44
CA ALA A 160 -0.33 -6.29 -38.05
C ALA A 160 0.07 -6.17 -36.58
N PHE A 161 0.79 -5.12 -36.24
CA PHE A 161 1.07 -4.76 -34.86
C PHE A 161 1.03 -3.24 -34.63
N ASP A 162 0.94 -2.82 -33.36
CA ASP A 162 0.92 -1.43 -32.96
C ASP A 162 1.54 -1.24 -31.58
N TRP A 163 2.42 -0.24 -31.47
CA TRP A 163 2.97 0.21 -30.20
C TRP A 163 2.04 1.21 -29.54
N ASN A 164 1.80 1.07 -28.26
CA ASN A 164 0.86 1.91 -27.55
C ASN A 164 1.53 2.93 -26.62
N CYS A 165 0.82 4.04 -26.37
CA CYS A 165 1.22 5.08 -25.45
C CYS A 165 1.48 4.53 -24.03
N PRO A 166 2.54 4.99 -23.32
CA PRO A 166 2.88 4.55 -21.97
C PRO A 166 1.97 5.09 -20.87
N GLN A 167 0.98 5.92 -21.22
CA GLN A 167 0.06 6.52 -20.27
C GLN A 167 -0.77 5.45 -19.53
N HIS A 168 -0.98 5.66 -18.24
CA HIS A 168 -1.79 4.79 -17.37
C HIS A 168 -1.26 3.36 -17.16
N ILE A 169 0.01 3.08 -17.49
CA ILE A 169 0.67 1.83 -17.12
C ILE A 169 1.41 2.04 -15.80
N THR A 170 0.95 1.36 -14.75
CA THR A 170 1.64 1.37 -13.45
C THR A 170 2.89 0.48 -13.55
N PRO A 171 4.11 1.00 -13.28
CA PRO A 171 5.32 0.19 -13.25
C PRO A 171 5.18 -0.99 -12.27
N ARG A 172 5.64 -2.15 -12.69
CA ARG A 172 5.75 -3.36 -11.89
C ARG A 172 7.07 -4.02 -12.23
N TYR A 173 7.71 -4.63 -11.25
CA TYR A 173 9.00 -5.29 -11.41
C TYR A 173 8.85 -6.74 -11.02
N SER A 174 9.40 -7.64 -11.82
CA SER A 174 9.62 -9.04 -11.43
C SER A 174 10.78 -9.12 -10.42
N GLN A 175 10.88 -10.22 -9.66
CA GLN A 175 12.02 -10.44 -8.77
C GLN A 175 13.35 -10.36 -9.53
N TYR A 176 13.42 -10.95 -10.71
CA TYR A 176 14.59 -10.92 -11.58
C TYR A 176 15.01 -9.49 -12.00
N GLU A 177 14.04 -8.63 -12.31
CA GLU A 177 14.32 -7.23 -12.66
C GLU A 177 14.81 -6.43 -11.47
N VAL A 178 14.26 -6.69 -10.29
CA VAL A 178 14.74 -6.09 -9.04
C VAL A 178 16.19 -6.54 -8.76
N ASP A 179 16.47 -7.83 -8.89
CA ASP A 179 17.81 -8.37 -8.68
C ASP A 179 18.83 -7.78 -9.66
N LYS A 180 18.45 -7.64 -10.94
CA LYS A 180 19.28 -6.95 -11.94
C LYS A 180 19.53 -5.47 -11.64
N LEU A 181 18.52 -4.74 -11.17
CA LEU A 181 18.68 -3.35 -10.76
C LEU A 181 19.65 -3.22 -9.59
N ILE A 182 19.57 -4.13 -8.63
CA ILE A 182 20.48 -4.22 -7.50
C ILE A 182 21.90 -4.54 -7.97
N GLU A 183 22.07 -5.47 -8.89
CA GLU A 183 23.38 -5.83 -9.46
C GLU A 183 23.99 -4.69 -10.26
N ALA A 184 23.22 -4.04 -11.12
CA ALA A 184 23.68 -2.90 -11.91
C ALA A 184 24.12 -1.73 -11.03
N GLU A 185 23.45 -1.49 -9.90
CA GLU A 185 23.82 -0.46 -8.96
C GLU A 185 25.10 -0.86 -8.16
N ARG A 186 25.26 -2.15 -7.87
CA ARG A 186 26.50 -2.70 -7.29
C ARG A 186 27.71 -2.57 -8.23
N GLU A 187 27.52 -2.78 -9.54
CA GLU A 187 28.58 -2.63 -10.56
C GLU A 187 28.99 -1.16 -10.72
N LYS A 188 28.05 -0.23 -10.79
CA LYS A 188 28.33 1.20 -10.82
C LYS A 188 29.14 1.66 -9.59
N SER A 189 28.83 1.10 -8.43
CA SER A 189 29.53 1.37 -7.20
C SER A 189 30.95 0.78 -7.20
N ARG A 190 31.20 -0.33 -7.88
CA ARG A 190 32.54 -0.92 -8.07
C ARG A 190 33.42 -0.09 -9.02
N ASP A 191 32.86 0.43 -10.11
CA ASP A 191 33.57 1.27 -11.08
C ASP A 191 33.97 2.64 -10.51
N LEU A 192 33.17 3.20 -9.60
CA LEU A 192 33.50 4.41 -8.85
C LEU A 192 34.57 4.17 -7.80
N GLY A 193 34.65 2.97 -7.22
CA GLY A 193 35.69 2.56 -6.25
C GLY A 193 37.10 2.41 -6.81
N SER A 194 37.26 2.23 -8.13
CA SER A 194 38.59 2.16 -8.80
C SER A 194 39.25 3.52 -8.98
N ARG A 195 38.61 4.64 -8.64
CA ARG A 195 39.16 6.03 -8.68
C ARG A 195 39.39 6.61 -7.28
N GLY A 196 39.92 5.80 -6.37
CA GLY A 196 40.69 6.27 -5.22
C GLY A 196 39.94 7.12 -4.17
N GLU A 197 38.71 6.74 -3.79
CA GLU A 197 38.17 7.04 -2.47
C GLU A 197 37.38 5.81 -1.99
N GLN A 198 37.62 5.40 -0.75
CA GLN A 198 36.89 4.32 -0.09
C GLN A 198 35.39 4.71 0.00
N LEU A 199 34.66 4.50 -1.08
CA LEU A 199 33.19 4.47 -1.03
C LEU A 199 32.81 3.07 -0.57
N GLY A 200 32.27 2.99 0.64
CA GLY A 200 31.71 1.78 1.23
C GLY A 200 30.72 1.09 0.28
N GLN A 201 30.39 -0.15 0.59
CA GLN A 201 29.36 -0.97 -0.11
C GLN A 201 28.21 -0.11 -0.60
N PRO A 202 27.53 -0.44 -1.75
CA PRO A 202 26.40 0.35 -2.20
C PRO A 202 25.50 0.58 -0.99
N ASN A 203 25.49 1.80 -0.55
CA ASN A 203 24.68 2.24 0.54
C ASN A 203 23.24 2.14 -0.01
N ILE A 204 22.64 0.95 0.05
CA ILE A 204 21.22 0.88 0.28
C ILE A 204 21.13 1.61 1.61
N SER A 205 20.90 2.90 1.56
CA SER A 205 21.04 3.73 2.73
C SER A 205 20.01 3.21 3.72
N LYS A 206 20.50 2.38 4.67
CA LYS A 206 19.67 1.99 5.79
C LYS A 206 19.23 3.29 6.43
N ILE A 207 17.96 3.52 6.38
CA ILE A 207 17.35 4.69 6.99
C ILE A 207 17.02 4.31 8.42
N GLY A 208 17.65 4.98 9.37
CA GLY A 208 17.49 4.70 10.80
C GLY A 208 18.30 3.51 11.32
N ASP A 209 18.31 3.36 12.62
CA ASP A 209 19.13 2.44 13.41
C ASP A 209 18.30 1.44 14.24
N GLY A 210 16.99 1.37 14.00
CA GLY A 210 16.11 0.41 14.69
C GLY A 210 16.53 -1.04 14.45
N GLU A 211 16.16 -1.91 15.40
CA GLU A 211 16.60 -3.30 15.46
C GLU A 211 15.96 -4.19 14.38
N LEU A 212 14.74 -3.89 13.94
CA LEU A 212 14.05 -4.66 12.91
C LEU A 212 14.30 -4.04 11.54
N GLU A 213 15.04 -4.76 10.69
CA GLU A 213 15.28 -4.33 9.33
C GLU A 213 14.15 -4.76 8.40
N LEU A 214 13.59 -3.79 7.68
CA LEU A 214 12.52 -4.00 6.72
C LEU A 214 12.88 -3.33 5.39
N VAL A 215 12.67 -4.03 4.28
CA VAL A 215 12.87 -3.49 2.93
C VAL A 215 11.52 -3.09 2.33
N ILE A 216 11.47 -1.91 1.70
CA ILE A 216 10.28 -1.45 0.96
C ILE A 216 10.19 -2.21 -0.36
N THR A 217 9.24 -3.13 -0.48
CA THR A 217 9.00 -3.95 -1.67
C THR A 217 7.83 -3.49 -2.52
N GLY A 218 7.04 -2.55 -2.03
CA GLY A 218 5.92 -1.99 -2.78
C GLY A 218 5.55 -0.59 -2.30
N VAL A 219 5.23 0.30 -3.24
CA VAL A 219 4.69 1.64 -2.96
C VAL A 219 3.44 1.82 -3.79
N ARG A 220 2.30 2.09 -3.16
CA ARG A 220 1.02 2.26 -3.85
C ARG A 220 0.31 3.54 -3.39
N ARG A 221 -0.28 4.26 -4.33
CA ARG A 221 -1.21 5.35 -4.00
C ARG A 221 -2.56 4.74 -3.63
N LEU A 222 -3.01 4.97 -2.40
CA LEU A 222 -4.31 4.49 -1.90
C LEU A 222 -5.41 5.53 -2.07
N ALA A 223 -5.05 6.80 -1.90
CA ALA A 223 -5.93 7.94 -1.97
C ALA A 223 -5.13 9.18 -2.39
N GLU A 224 -5.75 10.33 -2.50
CA GLU A 224 -5.13 11.56 -3.02
C GLU A 224 -3.81 11.91 -2.33
N ASN A 225 -3.79 11.86 -1.00
CA ASN A 225 -2.61 12.18 -0.17
C ASN A 225 -2.12 11.00 0.67
N ILE A 226 -2.49 9.74 0.32
CA ILE A 226 -2.15 8.56 1.09
C ILE A 226 -1.40 7.56 0.22
N ARG A 227 -0.22 7.14 0.68
CA ARG A 227 0.54 6.04 0.09
C ARG A 227 0.63 4.87 1.05
N ALA A 228 0.49 3.66 0.52
CA ALA A 228 0.87 2.44 1.22
C ALA A 228 2.30 2.06 0.88
N TYR A 229 3.01 1.54 1.88
CA TYR A 229 4.33 0.96 1.75
C TYR A 229 4.26 -0.50 2.22
N GLU A 230 4.67 -1.40 1.35
CA GLU A 230 4.79 -2.82 1.64
C GLU A 230 6.21 -3.10 2.11
N LEU A 231 6.33 -3.70 3.29
CA LEU A 231 7.59 -3.93 3.99
C LEU A 231 7.78 -5.42 4.19
N ARG A 232 8.97 -5.93 3.85
CA ARG A 232 9.33 -7.35 4.02
C ARG A 232 10.68 -7.48 4.71
N SER A 233 10.99 -8.67 5.18
CA SER A 233 12.33 -9.01 5.65
C SER A 233 13.33 -8.94 4.48
N PRO A 234 14.48 -8.29 4.63
CA PRO A 234 15.54 -8.30 3.62
C PRO A 234 16.10 -9.71 3.33
N SER A 235 16.05 -10.61 4.31
CA SER A 235 16.48 -12.01 4.18
C SER A 235 15.41 -12.93 3.57
N GLY A 236 14.16 -12.44 3.40
CA GLY A 236 13.03 -13.26 2.97
C GLY A 236 12.41 -14.13 4.07
N GLU A 237 12.87 -14.00 5.31
CA GLU A 237 12.31 -14.71 6.46
C GLU A 237 10.93 -14.18 6.84
N SER A 238 10.20 -14.95 7.61
CA SER A 238 8.92 -14.52 8.17
C SER A 238 9.12 -13.36 9.13
N LEU A 239 8.30 -12.33 8.98
CA LEU A 239 8.24 -11.20 9.90
C LEU A 239 7.72 -11.62 11.28
N PRO A 240 8.03 -10.86 12.33
CA PRO A 240 7.46 -11.06 13.65
C PRO A 240 5.94 -11.16 13.62
N GLU A 241 5.38 -11.99 14.49
CA GLU A 241 3.93 -12.07 14.67
C GLU A 241 3.39 -10.78 15.27
N ILE A 242 2.22 -10.35 14.81
CA ILE A 242 1.55 -9.15 15.30
C ILE A 242 0.13 -9.44 15.75
N ASN A 243 -0.29 -8.74 16.79
CA ASN A 243 -1.70 -8.62 17.14
C ASN A 243 -2.34 -7.47 16.35
N PRO A 244 -3.60 -7.60 15.91
CA PRO A 244 -4.32 -6.52 15.25
C PRO A 244 -4.31 -5.23 16.08
N GLY A 245 -4.03 -4.10 15.44
CA GLY A 245 -3.83 -2.81 16.12
C GLY A 245 -2.37 -2.47 16.39
N ALA A 246 -1.43 -3.39 16.13
CA ALA A 246 0.00 -3.13 16.28
C ALA A 246 0.49 -2.05 15.30
N HIS A 247 1.51 -1.32 15.73
CA HIS A 247 2.23 -0.33 14.94
C HIS A 247 3.74 -0.57 14.99
N ILE A 248 4.46 0.03 14.05
CA ILE A 248 5.93 0.12 14.07
C ILE A 248 6.35 1.59 14.08
N GLU A 249 7.50 1.86 14.67
CA GLU A 249 8.20 3.13 14.55
C GLU A 249 9.13 3.08 13.35
N VAL A 250 8.92 3.98 12.40
CA VAL A 250 9.73 4.06 11.19
C VAL A 250 10.59 5.33 11.20
N PRO A 251 11.84 5.26 10.73
CA PRO A 251 12.78 6.38 10.79
C PRO A 251 12.42 7.50 9.82
N VAL A 252 12.61 8.73 10.25
CA VAL A 252 12.50 9.93 9.42
C VAL A 252 13.65 10.90 9.74
N VAL A 253 13.92 11.85 8.84
CA VAL A 253 14.84 12.96 9.12
C VAL A 253 14.07 14.26 8.99
N VAL A 254 13.94 15.00 10.07
CA VAL A 254 13.21 16.28 10.12
C VAL A 254 14.16 17.36 10.61
N GLY A 255 14.29 18.45 9.84
CA GLY A 255 15.22 19.54 10.18
C GLY A 255 16.69 19.10 10.32
N GLY A 256 17.10 18.04 9.58
CA GLY A 256 18.46 17.47 9.66
C GLY A 256 18.71 16.56 10.87
N LYS A 257 17.70 16.29 11.69
CA LYS A 257 17.79 15.39 12.85
C LYS A 257 17.02 14.09 12.59
N ASN A 258 17.61 12.97 13.04
CA ASN A 258 16.93 11.69 13.05
C ASN A 258 15.77 11.72 14.03
N ASP A 259 14.64 11.18 13.63
CA ASP A 259 13.42 11.09 14.41
C ASP A 259 12.64 9.83 13.96
N VAL A 260 11.59 9.46 14.64
CA VAL A 260 10.74 8.32 14.28
C VAL A 260 9.27 8.74 14.16
N ARG A 261 8.52 8.01 13.35
CA ARG A 261 7.06 8.16 13.25
C ARG A 261 6.40 6.79 13.35
N ARG A 262 5.23 6.76 13.96
CA ARG A 262 4.43 5.56 14.17
C ARG A 262 3.41 5.39 13.09
N TYR A 263 3.34 4.16 12.59
CA TYR A 263 2.31 3.77 11.64
C TYR A 263 1.75 2.40 12.00
N SER A 264 0.43 2.33 12.12
CA SER A 264 -0.27 1.07 12.36
C SER A 264 -0.04 0.12 11.19
N ILE A 265 0.18 -1.16 11.50
CA ILE A 265 0.33 -2.22 10.50
C ILE A 265 -1.07 -2.57 10.00
N ALA A 266 -1.36 -2.20 8.76
CA ALA A 266 -2.66 -2.36 8.12
C ALA A 266 -2.79 -3.67 7.31
N SER A 267 -1.74 -4.49 7.21
CA SER A 267 -1.81 -5.82 6.60
C SER A 267 -2.64 -6.79 7.43
N ASN A 268 -3.08 -7.89 6.80
CA ASN A 268 -3.70 -8.98 7.54
C ASN A 268 -2.68 -9.56 8.55
N PRO A 269 -2.98 -9.62 9.85
CA PRO A 269 -2.04 -10.07 10.88
C PRO A 269 -1.61 -11.54 10.72
N ASN A 270 -2.41 -12.37 10.05
CA ASN A 270 -2.07 -13.76 9.76
C ASN A 270 -1.02 -13.89 8.63
N ARG A 271 -0.70 -12.81 7.91
CA ARG A 271 0.35 -12.79 6.90
C ARG A 271 1.68 -12.34 7.50
N ARG A 272 2.59 -13.28 7.64
CA ARG A 272 3.93 -13.05 8.17
C ARG A 272 5.00 -12.78 7.11
N ASP A 273 4.61 -12.68 5.85
CA ASP A 273 5.51 -12.35 4.75
C ASP A 273 5.58 -10.83 4.46
N ILE A 274 4.65 -10.05 5.02
CA ILE A 274 4.52 -8.64 4.69
C ILE A 274 3.87 -7.83 5.83
N TYR A 275 4.44 -6.65 6.11
CA TYR A 275 3.73 -5.56 6.77
C TYR A 275 3.33 -4.51 5.73
N GLU A 276 2.18 -3.92 5.89
CA GLU A 276 1.72 -2.78 5.11
C GLU A 276 1.44 -1.61 6.06
N ILE A 277 2.07 -0.47 5.81
CA ILE A 277 1.73 0.78 6.50
C ILE A 277 1.15 1.76 5.50
N ALA A 278 0.24 2.63 5.94
CA ALA A 278 -0.29 3.70 5.10
C ALA A 278 0.01 5.06 5.71
N VAL A 279 0.60 5.94 4.91
CA VAL A 279 1.09 7.25 5.32
C VAL A 279 0.25 8.33 4.66
N LEU A 280 -0.50 9.08 5.46
CA LEU A 280 -1.15 10.31 5.06
C LEU A 280 -0.11 11.43 5.03
N ARG A 281 0.01 12.13 3.89
CA ARG A 281 0.84 13.33 3.79
C ARG A 281 0.12 14.52 4.40
N GLU A 282 0.72 15.08 5.43
CA GLU A 282 0.23 16.25 6.16
C GLU A 282 1.17 17.43 5.92
N PRO A 283 0.84 18.36 5.01
CA PRO A 283 1.71 19.53 4.71
C PRO A 283 1.96 20.44 5.90
N ASP A 284 0.91 20.64 6.73
CA ASP A 284 0.97 21.48 7.93
C ASP A 284 1.41 20.71 9.18
N GLY A 285 1.90 19.47 9.01
CA GLY A 285 2.35 18.61 10.09
C GLY A 285 3.81 18.88 10.50
N ARG A 286 4.36 18.01 11.34
CA ARG A 286 5.75 18.08 11.84
C ARG A 286 6.81 17.58 10.83
N GLY A 287 6.52 17.60 9.51
CA GLY A 287 7.44 17.28 8.42
C GLY A 287 7.71 15.80 8.17
N GLY A 288 7.41 14.90 9.11
CA GLY A 288 7.77 13.48 9.00
C GLY A 288 7.06 12.75 7.84
N SER A 289 5.74 12.95 7.69
CA SER A 289 4.97 12.32 6.61
C SER A 289 5.37 12.85 5.22
N GLU A 290 5.72 14.12 5.10
CA GLU A 290 6.24 14.69 3.85
C GLU A 290 7.61 14.10 3.51
N TRP A 291 8.48 13.99 4.53
CA TRP A 291 9.79 13.39 4.35
C TRP A 291 9.68 11.93 3.86
N ILE A 292 8.77 11.12 4.46
CA ILE A 292 8.49 9.74 4.01
C ILE A 292 8.03 9.72 2.56
N HIS A 293 7.06 10.55 2.19
CA HIS A 293 6.56 10.60 0.81
C HIS A 293 7.65 10.97 -0.21
N LYS A 294 8.67 11.73 0.20
CA LYS A 294 9.79 12.14 -0.66
C LYS A 294 10.90 11.09 -0.72
N ASN A 295 11.22 10.44 0.39
CA ASN A 295 12.45 9.67 0.53
C ASN A 295 12.26 8.15 0.58
N TYR A 296 11.08 7.63 0.95
CA TYR A 296 10.82 6.19 0.94
C TYR A 296 10.61 5.71 -0.48
N GLN A 297 11.53 4.88 -0.96
CA GLN A 297 11.54 4.34 -2.32
C GLN A 297 11.61 2.81 -2.28
N LEU A 298 11.27 2.16 -3.40
CA LEU A 298 11.47 0.72 -3.55
C LEU A 298 12.93 0.36 -3.32
N GLY A 299 13.18 -0.69 -2.54
CA GLY A 299 14.51 -1.14 -2.18
C GLY A 299 15.13 -0.43 -0.98
N SER A 300 14.56 0.67 -0.47
CA SER A 300 15.06 1.29 0.77
C SER A 300 14.94 0.33 1.94
N VAL A 301 16.00 0.19 2.73
CA VAL A 301 16.01 -0.59 3.97
C VAL A 301 15.78 0.34 5.15
N LEU A 302 14.79 0.02 5.96
CA LEU A 302 14.40 0.78 7.15
C LEU A 302 14.85 0.03 8.40
N GLY A 303 15.56 0.69 9.31
CA GLY A 303 15.73 0.23 10.69
C GLY A 303 14.54 0.70 11.51
N THR A 304 13.61 -0.21 11.79
CA THR A 304 12.35 0.07 12.49
C THR A 304 12.37 -0.49 13.91
N SER A 305 11.39 -0.10 14.75
CA SER A 305 11.14 -0.82 15.98
C SER A 305 10.56 -2.21 15.71
N TRP A 306 10.64 -3.09 16.70
CA TRP A 306 9.73 -4.24 16.78
C TRP A 306 8.28 -3.75 16.83
N PRO A 307 7.30 -4.56 16.35
CA PRO A 307 5.89 -4.22 16.49
C PRO A 307 5.48 -4.00 17.95
N ILE A 308 4.77 -2.90 18.20
CA ILE A 308 4.26 -2.51 19.52
C ILE A 308 2.74 -2.41 19.41
N ASN A 309 2.00 -2.87 20.42
CA ASN A 309 0.55 -2.76 20.43
C ASN A 309 0.03 -2.14 21.73
N TYR A 310 -0.74 -1.06 21.60
CA TYR A 310 -1.48 -0.40 22.68
C TYR A 310 -2.98 -0.35 22.38
N PHE A 311 -3.40 -0.96 21.27
CA PHE A 311 -4.77 -0.96 20.77
C PHE A 311 -5.21 -2.38 20.43
N ASP A 312 -5.13 -3.29 21.42
CA ASP A 312 -5.45 -4.70 21.24
C ASP A 312 -6.93 -4.95 20.99
N ILE A 313 -7.22 -5.87 20.09
CA ILE A 313 -8.55 -6.41 19.90
C ILE A 313 -8.83 -7.50 20.96
N GLN A 314 -10.12 -7.66 21.32
CA GLN A 314 -10.52 -8.74 22.25
C GLN A 314 -10.15 -10.12 21.69
N THR A 315 -9.85 -11.04 22.61
CA THR A 315 -9.55 -12.45 22.30
C THR A 315 -10.78 -13.35 22.38
N ASP A 316 -11.86 -12.88 22.98
CA ASP A 316 -13.14 -13.59 23.05
C ASP A 316 -13.93 -13.48 21.74
N ASN A 317 -15.09 -14.13 21.65
CA ASN A 317 -15.97 -14.13 20.49
C ASN A 317 -17.12 -13.12 20.61
N ASN A 318 -17.03 -12.13 21.51
CA ASN A 318 -18.02 -11.07 21.57
C ASN A 318 -18.02 -10.27 20.25
N PRO A 319 -19.18 -9.82 19.77
CA PRO A 319 -19.26 -8.97 18.58
C PRO A 319 -18.46 -7.69 18.73
N ALA A 320 -18.05 -7.10 17.61
CA ALA A 320 -17.32 -5.84 17.61
C ALA A 320 -17.98 -4.78 16.74
N VAL A 321 -17.94 -3.53 17.19
CA VAL A 321 -18.24 -2.35 16.37
C VAL A 321 -16.95 -1.61 16.10
N LEU A 322 -16.56 -1.58 14.86
CA LEU A 322 -15.32 -0.96 14.38
C LEU A 322 -15.65 0.38 13.74
N ILE A 323 -15.13 1.48 14.29
CA ILE A 323 -15.39 2.84 13.80
C ILE A 323 -14.08 3.47 13.36
N ALA A 324 -14.00 3.83 12.08
CA ALA A 324 -12.83 4.46 11.48
C ALA A 324 -13.15 5.85 10.92
N GLY A 325 -12.20 6.78 11.08
CA GLY A 325 -12.24 8.09 10.43
C GLY A 325 -10.94 8.39 9.69
N GLY A 326 -11.01 8.68 8.39
CA GLY A 326 -9.84 9.01 7.57
C GLY A 326 -8.76 7.94 7.65
N ILE A 327 -7.51 8.34 7.99
CA ILE A 327 -6.37 7.42 8.08
C ILE A 327 -6.46 6.48 9.30
N GLY A 328 -7.34 6.74 10.27
CA GLY A 328 -7.63 5.80 11.37
C GLY A 328 -8.20 4.46 10.92
N ILE A 329 -8.45 4.29 9.62
CA ILE A 329 -8.79 2.99 9.02
C ILE A 329 -7.65 1.95 9.14
N THR A 330 -6.40 2.37 9.33
CA THR A 330 -5.24 1.47 9.31
C THR A 330 -5.28 0.38 10.38
N PRO A 331 -5.40 0.65 11.68
CA PRO A 331 -5.53 -0.39 12.69
C PRO A 331 -6.88 -1.11 12.58
N ILE A 332 -7.94 -0.38 12.27
CA ILE A 332 -9.31 -0.93 12.17
C ILE A 332 -9.40 -1.97 11.04
N LYS A 333 -8.73 -1.74 9.90
CA LYS A 333 -8.64 -2.72 8.80
C LYS A 333 -8.00 -4.03 9.25
N SER A 334 -6.89 -3.97 9.97
CA SER A 334 -6.21 -5.15 10.51
C SER A 334 -7.13 -5.92 11.48
N MET A 335 -7.85 -5.19 12.36
CA MET A 335 -8.83 -5.76 13.28
C MET A 335 -10.00 -6.45 12.55
N ALA A 336 -10.57 -5.79 11.54
CA ALA A 336 -11.67 -6.35 10.76
C ALA A 336 -11.27 -7.66 10.06
N GLN A 337 -10.06 -7.72 9.51
CA GLN A 337 -9.50 -8.93 8.90
C GLN A 337 -9.35 -10.06 9.93
N ALA A 338 -8.79 -9.76 11.10
CA ALA A 338 -8.64 -10.76 12.16
C ALA A 338 -9.97 -11.29 12.69
N LEU A 339 -10.97 -10.42 12.87
CA LEU A 339 -12.31 -10.84 13.28
C LEU A 339 -12.97 -11.72 12.22
N GLN A 340 -12.84 -11.35 10.95
CA GLN A 340 -13.35 -12.15 9.84
C GLN A 340 -12.71 -13.53 9.80
N ASP A 341 -11.38 -13.61 9.94
CA ASP A 341 -10.63 -14.87 9.93
C ASP A 341 -11.00 -15.76 11.13
N ARG A 342 -11.35 -15.16 12.27
CA ARG A 342 -11.83 -15.87 13.47
C ARG A 342 -13.32 -16.21 13.42
N GLY A 343 -14.07 -15.76 12.43
CA GLY A 343 -15.53 -15.95 12.33
C GLY A 343 -16.33 -15.18 13.39
N VAL A 344 -15.75 -14.12 13.96
CA VAL A 344 -16.42 -13.25 14.93
C VAL A 344 -17.27 -12.21 14.22
N ASP A 345 -18.48 -11.96 14.71
CA ASP A 345 -19.36 -10.94 14.13
C ASP A 345 -18.84 -9.53 14.42
N PHE A 346 -18.87 -8.70 13.38
CA PHE A 346 -18.53 -7.28 13.51
C PHE A 346 -19.28 -6.41 12.48
N GLU A 347 -19.41 -5.15 12.83
CA GLU A 347 -19.81 -4.07 11.91
C GLU A 347 -18.66 -3.07 11.77
N LEU A 348 -18.35 -2.69 10.52
CA LEU A 348 -17.33 -1.69 10.20
C LEU A 348 -17.99 -0.41 9.68
N HIS A 349 -17.80 0.69 10.39
CA HIS A 349 -18.28 2.02 10.04
C HIS A 349 -17.09 2.90 9.67
N TYR A 350 -17.00 3.32 8.40
CA TYR A 350 -15.87 4.10 7.90
C TYR A 350 -16.30 5.46 7.36
N ALA A 351 -15.86 6.53 8.03
CA ALA A 351 -16.15 7.91 7.66
C ALA A 351 -14.94 8.60 7.02
N GLY A 352 -15.19 9.38 5.98
CA GLY A 352 -14.19 10.22 5.33
C GLY A 352 -14.79 11.48 4.73
N LYS A 353 -13.94 12.44 4.33
CA LYS A 353 -14.36 13.69 3.73
C LYS A 353 -14.93 13.46 2.32
N SER A 354 -14.19 12.76 1.49
CA SER A 354 -14.56 12.36 0.12
C SER A 354 -14.08 10.95 -0.17
N ALA A 355 -14.65 10.27 -1.14
CA ALA A 355 -14.20 8.95 -1.59
C ALA A 355 -12.72 8.98 -2.05
N SER A 356 -12.28 10.08 -2.70
CA SER A 356 -10.90 10.25 -3.19
C SER A 356 -9.86 10.37 -2.08
N THR A 357 -10.27 10.69 -0.86
CA THR A 357 -9.39 10.81 0.33
C THR A 357 -9.48 9.62 1.29
N MET A 358 -10.34 8.65 1.01
CA MET A 358 -10.53 7.46 1.85
C MET A 358 -9.63 6.30 1.40
N ALA A 359 -8.65 5.96 2.23
CA ALA A 359 -7.76 4.84 1.95
C ALA A 359 -8.53 3.51 1.97
N TYR A 360 -8.19 2.59 1.07
CA TYR A 360 -8.74 1.23 1.00
C TYR A 360 -10.24 1.12 0.73
N LEU A 361 -11.00 2.18 0.47
CA LEU A 361 -12.47 2.18 0.42
C LEU A 361 -13.01 1.02 -0.44
N ASP A 362 -12.73 0.99 -1.74
CA ASP A 362 -13.22 -0.06 -2.66
C ASP A 362 -12.80 -1.48 -2.26
N ARG A 363 -11.59 -1.60 -1.65
CA ARG A 363 -11.07 -2.91 -1.20
C ARG A 363 -11.84 -3.42 0.01
N LEU A 364 -12.17 -2.54 0.95
CA LEU A 364 -12.90 -2.87 2.15
C LEU A 364 -14.37 -3.18 1.84
N GLU A 365 -14.99 -2.40 0.96
CA GLU A 365 -16.38 -2.65 0.49
C GLU A 365 -16.49 -4.03 -0.17
N ARG A 366 -15.53 -4.41 -1.01
CA ARG A 366 -15.48 -5.75 -1.61
C ARG A 366 -15.19 -6.86 -0.60
N ALA A 367 -14.33 -6.60 0.39
CA ALA A 367 -13.92 -7.62 1.35
C ALA A 367 -14.98 -7.91 2.41
N PHE A 368 -15.69 -6.87 2.87
CA PHE A 368 -16.60 -6.99 4.01
C PHE A 368 -18.08 -6.88 3.64
N GLY A 369 -18.41 -6.40 2.43
CA GLY A 369 -19.77 -6.36 1.91
C GLY A 369 -20.77 -5.72 2.87
N SER A 370 -21.80 -6.45 3.26
CA SER A 370 -22.85 -5.95 4.16
C SER A 370 -22.41 -5.67 5.59
N LYS A 371 -21.22 -6.13 5.99
CA LYS A 371 -20.63 -5.81 7.31
C LYS A 371 -20.02 -4.42 7.37
N MET A 372 -19.91 -3.73 6.23
CA MET A 372 -19.31 -2.39 6.15
C MET A 372 -20.34 -1.34 5.73
N THR A 373 -20.25 -0.17 6.37
CA THR A 373 -20.97 1.04 5.97
C THR A 373 -19.99 2.19 5.81
N SER A 374 -19.95 2.80 4.63
CA SER A 374 -19.15 4.00 4.35
C SER A 374 -19.99 5.27 4.52
N TYR A 375 -19.35 6.35 5.03
CA TYR A 375 -19.97 7.66 5.23
C TYR A 375 -19.09 8.72 4.57
N ILE A 376 -19.56 9.23 3.43
CA ILE A 376 -18.81 10.17 2.59
C ILE A 376 -19.37 11.59 2.80
N GLY A 377 -18.56 12.46 3.40
CA GLY A 377 -18.96 13.79 3.81
C GLY A 377 -19.44 14.68 2.66
N ASP A 378 -18.76 14.66 1.52
CA ASP A 378 -19.14 15.43 0.33
C ASP A 378 -20.50 14.99 -0.26
N LEU A 379 -20.96 13.78 0.04
CA LEU A 379 -22.30 13.29 -0.28
C LEU A 379 -23.31 13.55 0.84
N SER A 380 -22.97 14.39 1.82
CA SER A 380 -23.79 14.66 3.00
C SER A 380 -24.13 13.43 3.85
N GLN A 381 -23.37 12.36 3.69
CA GLN A 381 -23.52 11.13 4.48
C GLN A 381 -22.75 11.28 5.79
N ARG A 382 -23.48 11.48 6.87
CA ARG A 382 -22.90 11.57 8.22
C ARG A 382 -23.23 10.35 9.05
N MET A 383 -22.25 9.86 9.79
CA MET A 383 -22.43 8.77 10.75
C MET A 383 -23.22 9.27 11.96
N ASP A 384 -24.38 8.67 12.19
CA ASP A 384 -25.14 8.85 13.43
C ASP A 384 -24.58 7.87 14.48
N LEU A 385 -23.70 8.40 15.34
CA LEU A 385 -22.97 7.63 16.34
C LEU A 385 -23.89 7.01 17.40
N GLU A 386 -24.94 7.73 17.83
CA GLU A 386 -25.89 7.19 18.80
C GLU A 386 -26.66 6.02 18.20
N ARG A 387 -27.09 6.14 16.94
CA ARG A 387 -27.80 5.07 16.24
C ARG A 387 -26.91 3.84 16.00
N VAL A 388 -25.63 4.04 15.66
CA VAL A 388 -24.65 2.95 15.50
C VAL A 388 -24.49 2.19 16.82
N LEU A 389 -24.22 2.91 17.92
CA LEU A 389 -24.00 2.28 19.22
C LEU A 389 -25.28 1.68 19.82
N MET A 390 -26.45 2.25 19.55
CA MET A 390 -27.74 1.73 20.03
C MET A 390 -28.11 0.39 19.36
N ARG A 391 -27.68 0.20 18.09
CA ARG A 391 -27.92 -1.03 17.34
C ARG A 391 -26.94 -2.14 17.69
N ALA A 392 -25.80 -1.78 18.24
CA ALA A 392 -24.76 -2.74 18.62
C ALA A 392 -25.30 -3.77 19.63
N PRO A 393 -24.90 -5.03 19.54
CA PRO A 393 -25.20 -6.02 20.56
C PRO A 393 -24.73 -5.56 21.95
N ARG A 394 -25.52 -5.93 22.99
CA ARG A 394 -25.24 -5.45 24.37
C ARG A 394 -23.86 -5.83 24.89
N ASN A 395 -23.25 -6.90 24.39
CA ASN A 395 -21.91 -7.38 24.74
C ASN A 395 -20.85 -6.97 23.71
N ALA A 396 -21.18 -6.19 22.67
CA ALA A 396 -20.22 -5.79 21.65
C ALA A 396 -19.11 -4.89 22.23
N GLN A 397 -17.88 -5.12 21.81
CA GLN A 397 -16.76 -4.22 22.04
C GLN A 397 -16.73 -3.13 20.96
N VAL A 398 -16.41 -1.92 21.33
CA VAL A 398 -16.35 -0.77 20.40
C VAL A 398 -14.90 -0.34 20.22
N TYR A 399 -14.42 -0.32 19.00
CA TYR A 399 -13.08 0.16 18.64
C TYR A 399 -13.20 1.38 17.74
N VAL A 400 -12.52 2.45 18.12
CA VAL A 400 -12.56 3.68 17.31
C VAL A 400 -11.17 4.25 17.08
N CYS A 401 -10.87 4.60 15.83
CA CYS A 401 -9.66 5.31 15.46
C CYS A 401 -9.97 6.37 14.39
N GLY A 402 -9.45 7.58 14.57
CA GLY A 402 -9.69 8.68 13.65
C GLY A 402 -9.53 10.07 14.29
N PRO A 403 -10.05 11.13 13.67
CA PRO A 403 -9.95 12.49 14.18
C PRO A 403 -10.56 12.63 15.59
N GLY A 404 -9.99 13.52 16.40
CA GLY A 404 -10.43 13.76 17.77
C GLY A 404 -11.93 14.07 17.91
N LYS A 405 -12.53 14.76 16.94
CA LYS A 405 -13.98 15.03 16.90
C LYS A 405 -14.81 13.75 16.83
N LEU A 406 -14.38 12.76 16.03
CA LEU A 406 -15.06 11.48 15.90
C LEU A 406 -14.97 10.71 17.22
N MET A 407 -13.77 10.58 17.77
CA MET A 407 -13.53 9.87 19.02
C MET A 407 -14.32 10.48 20.19
N ASN A 408 -14.24 11.79 20.35
CA ASN A 408 -15.03 12.50 21.37
C ASN A 408 -16.54 12.34 21.15
N GLY A 409 -16.98 12.26 19.89
CA GLY A 409 -18.38 11.96 19.55
C GLY A 409 -18.81 10.57 20.00
N VAL A 410 -17.98 9.56 19.74
CA VAL A 410 -18.24 8.16 20.18
C VAL A 410 -18.31 8.08 21.71
N LEU A 411 -17.37 8.71 22.41
CA LEU A 411 -17.35 8.73 23.88
C LEU A 411 -18.60 9.37 24.46
N LYS A 412 -18.99 10.55 23.95
CA LYS A 412 -20.23 11.24 24.38
C LYS A 412 -21.49 10.42 24.10
N ALA A 413 -21.55 9.73 22.95
CA ALA A 413 -22.66 8.87 22.61
C ALA A 413 -22.71 7.62 23.54
N ALA A 414 -21.56 7.03 23.84
CA ALA A 414 -21.44 5.91 24.77
C ALA A 414 -21.90 6.31 26.19
N ASP A 415 -21.49 7.48 26.68
CA ASP A 415 -21.90 7.99 28.00
C ASP A 415 -23.43 8.21 28.07
N ARG A 416 -24.03 8.81 27.03
CA ARG A 416 -25.49 9.02 26.96
C ARG A 416 -26.26 7.70 26.95
N LEU A 417 -25.72 6.70 26.27
CA LEU A 417 -26.30 5.34 26.18
C LEU A 417 -25.93 4.45 27.36
N ARG A 418 -25.17 4.97 28.32
CA ARG A 418 -24.68 4.23 29.53
C ARG A 418 -23.92 2.96 29.16
N ILE A 419 -23.14 3.01 28.06
CA ILE A 419 -22.25 1.92 27.69
C ILE A 419 -21.04 1.95 28.64
N ASN A 420 -20.69 0.79 29.21
CA ASN A 420 -19.52 0.70 30.07
C ASN A 420 -18.26 1.18 29.33
N ARG A 421 -17.52 2.09 29.94
CA ARG A 421 -16.33 2.72 29.37
C ARG A 421 -15.25 1.72 28.96
N GLU A 422 -15.11 0.60 29.70
CA GLU A 422 -14.18 -0.47 29.41
C GLU A 422 -14.43 -1.18 28.06
N ARG A 423 -15.66 -1.07 27.55
CA ARG A 423 -16.06 -1.63 26.24
C ARG A 423 -15.71 -0.71 25.07
N VAL A 424 -15.28 0.51 25.32
CA VAL A 424 -14.93 1.49 24.29
C VAL A 424 -13.43 1.70 24.31
N ARG A 425 -12.75 1.16 23.32
CA ARG A 425 -11.31 1.29 23.13
C ARG A 425 -11.03 2.21 21.96
N PHE A 426 -10.00 3.03 22.06
CA PHE A 426 -9.62 3.91 20.97
C PHE A 426 -8.11 4.13 20.86
N GLU A 427 -7.65 4.48 19.66
CA GLU A 427 -6.28 4.86 19.40
C GLU A 427 -6.25 6.29 18.83
N ARG A 428 -5.36 7.12 19.36
CA ARG A 428 -5.10 8.48 18.90
C ARG A 428 -3.79 8.52 18.11
N PHE A 429 -3.81 9.18 16.96
CA PHE A 429 -2.59 9.42 16.17
C PHE A 429 -1.99 10.80 16.43
N ASP A 430 -2.74 11.68 17.06
CA ASP A 430 -2.42 13.08 17.18
C ASP A 430 -2.44 13.53 18.65
N THR A 431 -1.40 14.24 19.07
CA THR A 431 -1.31 14.98 20.32
C THR A 431 -1.73 16.41 20.05
N GLN A 432 -3.00 16.69 20.00
CA GLN A 432 -3.45 18.07 19.94
C GLN A 432 -3.41 18.68 21.34
N VAL A 433 -2.61 19.72 21.51
CA VAL A 433 -2.79 20.66 22.61
C VAL A 433 -4.13 21.34 22.38
N GLU A 434 -5.05 21.29 23.34
CA GLU A 434 -6.37 21.87 23.18
C GLU A 434 -6.28 23.38 22.95
N ALA A 435 -7.08 23.87 22.00
CA ALA A 435 -7.21 25.31 21.77
C ALA A 435 -7.66 25.99 23.08
N GLY A 436 -6.88 26.96 23.55
CA GLY A 436 -7.14 27.66 24.82
C GLY A 436 -6.37 27.11 26.03
N ALA A 437 -5.42 26.17 25.81
CA ALA A 437 -4.48 25.78 26.85
C ALA A 437 -3.77 27.01 27.44
N LYS A 438 -3.53 27.03 28.76
CA LYS A 438 -2.84 28.15 29.40
C LYS A 438 -1.33 27.89 29.44
N PRO A 439 -0.48 28.93 29.37
CA PRO A 439 0.94 28.76 29.65
C PRO A 439 1.15 28.20 31.06
N VAL A 440 2.17 27.37 31.21
CA VAL A 440 2.49 26.70 32.48
C VAL A 440 3.97 26.83 32.74
N GLU A 441 4.35 27.20 33.97
CA GLU A 441 5.71 27.16 34.45
C GLU A 441 5.97 25.78 35.09
N VAL A 442 7.00 25.10 34.64
CA VAL A 442 7.37 23.76 35.13
C VAL A 442 8.78 23.82 35.74
N THR A 443 8.89 23.56 37.04
CA THR A 443 10.18 23.36 37.71
C THR A 443 10.57 21.89 37.66
N LEU A 444 11.75 21.61 37.12
CA LEU A 444 12.35 20.28 37.06
C LEU A 444 13.27 20.14 38.28
N ALA A 445 12.82 19.47 39.32
CA ALA A 445 13.44 19.52 40.63
C ALA A 445 14.84 18.88 40.69
N ARG A 446 15.10 17.83 39.93
CA ARG A 446 16.43 17.18 39.88
C ARG A 446 17.43 17.89 38.98
N SER A 447 16.91 18.52 37.93
CA SER A 447 17.70 19.25 36.95
C SER A 447 17.96 20.72 37.34
N ASP A 448 17.31 21.20 38.43
CA ASP A 448 17.34 22.59 38.90
C ASP A 448 17.04 23.61 37.79
N MET A 449 16.03 23.28 36.97
CA MET A 449 15.65 24.07 35.80
C MET A 449 14.18 24.49 35.88
N VAL A 450 13.88 25.68 35.33
CA VAL A 450 12.53 26.17 35.14
C VAL A 450 12.23 26.29 33.65
N VAL A 451 11.18 25.63 33.21
CA VAL A 451 10.76 25.57 31.81
C VAL A 451 9.41 26.29 31.63
N GLN A 452 9.36 27.23 30.72
CA GLN A 452 8.11 27.89 30.34
C GLN A 452 7.44 27.14 29.19
N VAL A 453 6.24 26.59 29.43
CA VAL A 453 5.48 25.83 28.46
C VAL A 453 4.43 26.71 27.82
N THR A 454 4.51 26.93 26.52
CA THR A 454 3.58 27.78 25.77
C THR A 454 2.19 27.14 25.62
N GLN A 455 1.25 27.89 25.09
CA GLN A 455 -0.12 27.40 24.82
C GLN A 455 -0.19 26.29 23.78
N GLU A 456 0.78 26.25 22.86
CA GLU A 456 0.81 25.38 21.68
C GLU A 456 1.70 24.14 21.87
N GLN A 457 2.39 24.02 23.02
CA GLN A 457 3.43 23.04 23.27
C GLN A 457 2.97 22.09 24.38
N THR A 458 3.31 20.80 24.27
CA THR A 458 3.13 19.85 25.39
C THR A 458 4.19 20.08 26.47
N LEU A 459 3.93 19.66 27.71
CA LEU A 459 4.95 19.68 28.77
C LEU A 459 6.14 18.82 28.35
N LEU A 460 5.90 17.66 27.73
CA LEU A 460 6.95 16.77 27.24
C LEU A 460 7.87 17.46 26.24
N ASP A 461 7.29 18.11 25.23
CA ASP A 461 8.08 18.77 24.19
C ASP A 461 8.94 19.89 24.79
N ALA A 462 8.37 20.70 25.69
CA ALA A 462 9.11 21.77 26.38
C ALA A 462 10.29 21.24 27.24
N ILE A 463 10.08 20.12 27.93
CA ILE A 463 11.14 19.47 28.74
C ILE A 463 12.27 18.96 27.83
N LEU A 464 11.92 18.29 26.72
CA LEU A 464 12.91 17.78 25.77
C LEU A 464 13.67 18.91 25.06
N GLU A 465 13.00 20.01 24.72
CA GLU A 465 13.63 21.20 24.14
C GLU A 465 14.56 21.91 25.11
N ALA A 466 14.27 21.84 26.41
CA ALA A 466 15.18 22.34 27.44
C ALA A 466 16.41 21.44 27.66
N GLY A 467 16.53 20.32 26.94
CA GLY A 467 17.65 19.40 26.99
C GLY A 467 17.57 18.34 28.08
N VAL A 468 16.43 18.20 28.74
CA VAL A 468 16.23 17.16 29.75
C VAL A 468 15.57 15.94 29.11
N GLU A 469 16.30 14.84 29.06
CA GLU A 469 15.81 13.58 28.52
C GLU A 469 14.92 12.85 29.51
N ILE A 470 13.71 12.51 29.09
CA ILE A 470 12.80 11.60 29.81
C ILE A 470 12.34 10.50 28.86
N PRO A 471 12.16 9.26 29.36
CA PRO A 471 11.63 8.19 28.55
C PRO A 471 10.30 8.61 27.92
N ASN A 472 10.13 8.43 26.64
CA ASN A 472 8.86 8.71 25.99
C ASN A 472 8.68 7.77 24.81
N SER A 473 7.42 7.40 24.54
CA SER A 473 7.06 6.54 23.42
C SER A 473 5.79 7.05 22.75
N CYS A 474 4.57 6.68 23.15
CA CYS A 474 3.34 6.98 22.39
C CYS A 474 3.04 8.47 22.19
N ARG A 475 3.45 9.34 23.08
CA ARG A 475 3.16 10.78 23.10
C ARG A 475 1.67 11.16 23.05
N VAL A 476 0.77 10.17 23.20
CA VAL A 476 -0.70 10.32 23.17
C VAL A 476 -1.37 9.87 24.48
N GLY A 477 -0.60 9.68 25.55
CA GLY A 477 -1.12 9.35 26.87
C GLY A 477 -1.58 7.90 27.06
N GLN A 478 -1.10 6.95 26.25
CA GLN A 478 -1.55 5.56 26.26
C GLN A 478 -0.53 4.54 26.78
N CYS A 479 0.79 4.89 26.84
CA CYS A 479 1.84 3.90 27.13
C CYS A 479 2.55 4.07 28.47
N LYS A 480 2.31 5.12 29.22
CA LYS A 480 2.98 5.50 30.48
C LYS A 480 4.49 5.76 30.39
N SER A 481 5.14 5.58 29.24
CA SER A 481 6.61 5.71 29.12
C SER A 481 7.14 7.07 29.61
N CYS A 482 6.35 8.13 29.46
CA CYS A 482 6.70 9.46 29.93
C CYS A 482 6.16 9.81 31.32
N ALA A 483 5.63 8.85 32.07
CA ALA A 483 5.08 9.14 33.39
C ALA A 483 6.13 9.69 34.33
N VAL A 484 5.85 10.83 34.94
CA VAL A 484 6.72 11.52 35.92
C VAL A 484 5.95 11.86 37.18
N LYS A 485 6.66 11.92 38.29
CA LYS A 485 6.04 12.24 39.59
C LYS A 485 5.86 13.75 39.76
N VAL A 486 4.68 14.16 40.19
CA VAL A 486 4.36 15.55 40.54
C VAL A 486 4.66 15.77 42.02
N LEU A 487 5.63 16.64 42.33
CA LEU A 487 5.97 17.02 43.70
C LEU A 487 5.03 18.08 44.24
N THR A 488 4.75 19.11 43.42
CA THR A 488 3.88 20.23 43.79
C THR A 488 3.01 20.65 42.62
N GLY A 489 1.80 21.11 42.90
CA GLY A 489 0.79 21.49 41.94
C GLY A 489 -0.22 20.38 41.66
N GLU A 490 -1.29 20.71 40.91
CA GLU A 490 -2.32 19.76 40.51
C GLU A 490 -2.26 19.50 39.01
N PRO A 491 -2.03 18.25 38.55
CA PRO A 491 -2.12 17.90 37.16
C PRO A 491 -3.56 17.83 36.67
N GLU A 492 -3.80 18.32 35.45
CA GLU A 492 -5.00 18.06 34.66
C GLU A 492 -4.74 16.80 33.83
N HIS A 493 -5.18 15.64 34.31
CA HIS A 493 -4.95 14.39 33.61
C HIS A 493 -5.78 14.28 32.34
N LYS A 494 -5.09 14.03 31.20
CA LYS A 494 -5.67 13.76 29.88
C LYS A 494 -5.20 12.43 29.32
N ASP A 495 -4.32 11.75 30.03
CA ASP A 495 -3.88 10.40 29.73
C ASP A 495 -4.97 9.37 30.12
N GLU A 496 -4.89 8.21 29.51
CA GLU A 496 -5.72 7.05 29.83
C GLU A 496 -4.90 5.89 30.40
N ALA A 497 -3.59 6.06 30.38
CA ALA A 497 -2.66 5.02 30.76
C ALA A 497 -2.55 4.84 32.27
N LEU A 498 -2.68 5.93 33.04
CA LEU A 498 -2.51 5.88 34.50
C LEU A 498 -3.80 5.44 35.21
N THR A 499 -3.67 4.50 36.11
CA THR A 499 -4.74 4.08 37.00
C THR A 499 -5.06 5.18 38.05
N PRO A 500 -6.24 5.16 38.69
CA PRO A 500 -6.54 6.08 39.79
C PRO A 500 -5.49 6.04 40.89
N PHE A 501 -4.97 4.87 41.24
CA PHE A 501 -3.93 4.72 42.26
C PHE A 501 -2.63 5.45 41.88
N GLU A 502 -2.18 5.28 40.63
CA GLU A 502 -0.98 5.95 40.09
C GLU A 502 -1.14 7.48 40.04
N ARG A 503 -2.35 7.98 39.74
CA ARG A 503 -2.66 9.41 39.74
C ARG A 503 -2.72 10.01 41.13
N ASP A 504 -3.46 9.37 42.01
CA ASP A 504 -3.81 9.96 43.31
C ASP A 504 -2.77 9.64 44.40
N SER A 505 -2.29 8.37 44.47
CA SER A 505 -1.36 7.92 45.51
C SER A 505 0.10 8.09 45.12
N GLU A 506 0.47 7.72 43.86
CA GLU A 506 1.84 7.87 43.39
C GLU A 506 2.12 9.26 42.78
N ARG A 507 1.06 10.04 42.54
CA ARG A 507 1.10 11.39 41.97
C ARG A 507 1.80 11.42 40.61
N LEU A 508 1.59 10.41 39.77
CA LEU A 508 2.14 10.37 38.45
C LEU A 508 1.31 11.19 37.46
N MET A 509 1.96 11.77 36.46
CA MET A 509 1.31 12.39 35.30
C MET A 509 2.07 12.04 34.01
N CYS A 510 1.37 12.02 32.88
CA CYS A 510 1.97 11.87 31.56
C CYS A 510 2.09 13.25 30.89
N PRO A 511 3.29 13.88 30.87
CA PRO A 511 3.51 15.23 30.37
C PRO A 511 3.30 15.35 28.86
N CYS A 512 3.18 14.24 28.12
CA CYS A 512 2.88 14.26 26.70
C CYS A 512 1.46 14.75 26.37
N VAL A 513 0.50 14.64 27.28
CA VAL A 513 -0.91 15.06 27.06
C VAL A 513 -1.47 15.84 28.25
N SER A 514 -1.02 15.58 29.46
CA SER A 514 -1.51 16.21 30.68
C SER A 514 -0.86 17.56 30.92
N ARG A 515 -1.56 18.49 31.55
CA ARG A 515 -1.10 19.85 31.88
C ARG A 515 -1.32 20.18 33.37
N ALA A 516 -1.04 21.38 33.77
CA ALA A 516 -1.42 21.88 35.10
C ALA A 516 -2.86 22.38 35.09
N LYS A 517 -3.62 22.13 36.15
CA LYS A 517 -4.88 22.84 36.42
C LYS A 517 -4.62 24.31 36.74
N GLY A 518 -3.52 24.61 37.43
CA GLY A 518 -3.03 25.93 37.75
C GLY A 518 -2.02 26.47 36.73
N THR A 519 -1.16 27.39 37.15
CA THR A 519 -0.11 28.03 36.35
C THR A 519 1.27 27.42 36.51
N SER A 520 1.47 26.53 37.50
CA SER A 520 2.78 25.92 37.77
C SER A 520 2.69 24.48 38.24
N LEU A 521 3.78 23.73 37.99
CA LEU A 521 4.04 22.37 38.48
C LEU A 521 5.49 22.23 38.88
N ILE A 522 5.75 21.38 39.89
CA ILE A 522 7.12 20.91 40.19
C ILE A 522 7.16 19.40 39.93
N LEU A 523 8.03 18.96 39.03
CA LEU A 523 8.19 17.57 38.62
C LEU A 523 9.49 16.99 39.15
N ASP A 524 9.49 15.71 39.49
CA ASP A 524 10.65 14.95 40.01
C ASP A 524 11.55 14.44 38.88
N ILE A 525 12.09 15.36 38.10
CA ILE A 525 13.01 15.12 36.96
C ILE A 525 14.11 16.18 36.89
#